data_99936992aad15af1bab5657d4a2a85f2
#
_entry.id   99936992aad15af1bab5657d4a2a85f2
#
_cell.length_a   1.000
_cell.length_b   1.000
_cell.length_c   1.000
_cell.angle_alpha   90.00
_cell.angle_beta   90.00
_cell.angle_gamma   90.00
#
_symmetry.space_group_name_H-M   'P 1'
#
loop_
_entity.id
_entity.type
_entity.pdbx_description
1 polymer ?
#
loop_
_entity_poly.entity_id
_entity_poly.type
_entity_poly.pdbx_seq_one_letter_code
_entity_poly.pdbx_strand_id
1 'polypeptide(L)'
;MFEGKPELLTGGFVFDLKDLPKAGSVLPAGTPVWVDEEERMIKPLQTFAVKEVSGTTIKVIKTVGGVSTGTRIKAGDTLVILGANLAVAGTPIKVTAVNETNEEYDTLTVNAATGVSETTPLAMAAPDGKPYCVPNALLAYDKCLDENAYEAYGEAAFFCTRPVYERRMPPINDAVKKALADAGCFFRFSQSK
;
A
#
# COMPACT_ATOMS: atom_id res chain seq x y z
N MET A 1 0.84 -8.45 12.20
CA MET A 1 1.87 -7.50 11.81
C MET A 1 2.51 -6.84 13.03
N PHE A 2 1.77 -6.13 13.86
CA PHE A 2 2.28 -5.61 15.14
C PHE A 2 2.46 -6.77 16.14
N GLU A 3 3.60 -6.85 16.80
CA GLU A 3 3.84 -7.85 17.86
C GLU A 3 3.13 -7.48 19.17
N GLY A 4 2.90 -6.18 19.38
CA GLY A 4 2.19 -5.63 20.53
C GLY A 4 0.98 -4.80 20.11
N LYS A 5 0.24 -4.29 21.10
CA LYS A 5 -0.85 -3.36 20.86
C LYS A 5 -0.26 -2.02 20.37
N PRO A 6 -0.64 -1.53 19.18
CA PRO A 6 -0.20 -0.22 18.72
C PRO A 6 -0.93 0.90 19.46
N GLU A 7 -0.31 2.05 19.55
CA GLU A 7 -0.97 3.30 19.93
C GLU A 7 -1.70 3.84 18.71
N LEU A 8 -2.98 4.13 18.87
CA LEU A 8 -3.85 4.60 17.81
C LEU A 8 -4.12 6.09 17.92
N LEU A 9 -4.22 6.74 16.78
CA LEU A 9 -4.82 8.08 16.72
C LEU A 9 -6.30 7.97 17.07
N THR A 10 -6.75 8.83 17.98
CA THR A 10 -8.11 8.79 18.54
C THR A 10 -9.19 9.10 17.51
N GLY A 11 -10.25 8.28 17.53
CA GLY A 11 -11.44 8.39 16.68
C GLY A 11 -11.17 7.95 15.23
N GLY A 12 -11.96 7.15 14.61
CA GLY A 12 -11.76 6.63 13.26
C GLY A 12 -11.61 7.71 12.18
N PHE A 13 -11.01 7.34 11.07
CA PHE A 13 -10.80 8.18 9.89
C PHE A 13 -11.58 7.60 8.71
N VAL A 14 -12.08 8.46 7.81
CA VAL A 14 -12.86 8.06 6.64
C VAL A 14 -11.95 8.00 5.43
N PHE A 15 -11.99 6.88 4.70
CA PHE A 15 -11.35 6.77 3.40
C PHE A 15 -12.15 7.51 2.32
N ASP A 16 -11.47 8.23 1.43
CA ASP A 16 -12.07 8.60 0.16
C ASP A 16 -12.23 7.33 -0.70
N LEU A 17 -13.44 7.04 -1.12
CA LEU A 17 -13.77 5.81 -1.85
C LEU A 17 -12.97 5.66 -3.16
N LYS A 18 -12.58 6.79 -3.78
CA LYS A 18 -11.75 6.76 -5.01
C LYS A 18 -10.33 6.26 -4.77
N ASP A 19 -9.82 6.37 -3.55
CA ASP A 19 -8.46 5.96 -3.17
C ASP A 19 -8.41 4.49 -2.70
N LEU A 20 -9.58 3.86 -2.58
CA LEU A 20 -9.70 2.47 -2.17
C LEU A 20 -9.51 1.51 -3.36
N PRO A 21 -8.95 0.32 -3.10
CA PRO A 21 -8.88 -0.73 -4.11
C PRO A 21 -10.28 -1.29 -4.45
N LYS A 22 -10.30 -2.20 -5.42
CA LYS A 22 -11.53 -2.88 -5.88
C LYS A 22 -12.29 -3.53 -4.72
N ALA A 23 -13.61 -3.44 -4.73
CA ALA A 23 -14.48 -4.18 -3.81
C ALA A 23 -14.18 -5.69 -3.86
N GLY A 24 -14.33 -6.36 -2.73
CA GLY A 24 -13.94 -7.76 -2.54
C GLY A 24 -12.46 -7.96 -2.21
N SER A 25 -11.66 -6.88 -2.16
CA SER A 25 -10.26 -6.93 -1.74
C SER A 25 -10.08 -6.53 -0.27
N VAL A 26 -8.87 -6.76 0.25
CA VAL A 26 -8.46 -6.37 1.59
C VAL A 26 -7.35 -5.34 1.51
N LEU A 27 -7.51 -4.22 2.20
CA LEU A 27 -6.44 -3.29 2.49
C LEU A 27 -5.76 -3.77 3.78
N PRO A 28 -4.55 -4.35 3.70
CA PRO A 28 -3.95 -5.04 4.84
C PRO A 28 -3.42 -4.06 5.89
N ALA A 29 -3.44 -4.50 7.14
CA ALA A 29 -2.77 -3.80 8.23
C ALA A 29 -1.30 -3.53 7.88
N GLY A 30 -0.77 -2.39 8.36
CA GLY A 30 0.56 -1.91 7.99
C GLY A 30 0.65 -1.24 6.63
N THR A 31 -0.44 -1.13 5.89
CA THR A 31 -0.46 -0.22 4.75
C THR A 31 -0.06 1.18 5.24
N PRO A 32 0.98 1.80 4.66
CA PRO A 32 1.29 3.18 4.97
C PRO A 32 0.13 4.08 4.59
N VAL A 33 -0.23 5.00 5.47
CA VAL A 33 -1.37 5.92 5.26
C VAL A 33 -0.97 7.35 5.58
N TRP A 34 -1.58 8.29 4.88
CA TRP A 34 -1.62 9.68 5.28
C TRP A 34 -2.94 9.95 6.00
N VAL A 35 -2.84 10.59 7.14
CA VAL A 35 -3.97 10.92 8.00
C VAL A 35 -4.05 12.42 8.14
N ASP A 36 -5.23 12.96 7.92
CA ASP A 36 -5.61 14.33 8.25
C ASP A 36 -6.49 14.29 9.48
N GLU A 37 -5.97 14.77 10.61
CA GLU A 37 -6.69 14.75 11.88
C GLU A 37 -7.77 15.83 11.95
N GLU A 38 -7.64 16.91 11.19
CA GLU A 38 -8.60 18.00 11.13
C GLU A 38 -9.83 17.60 10.31
N GLU A 39 -9.61 17.11 9.09
CA GLU A 39 -10.67 16.67 8.18
C GLU A 39 -11.15 15.23 8.46
N ARG A 40 -10.48 14.52 9.37
CA ARG A 40 -10.77 13.10 9.69
C ARG A 40 -10.68 12.18 8.47
N MET A 41 -9.78 12.47 7.56
CA MET A 41 -9.57 11.73 6.33
C MET A 41 -8.34 10.82 6.43
N ILE A 42 -8.37 9.70 5.70
CA ILE A 42 -7.24 8.78 5.57
C ILE A 42 -7.04 8.39 4.11
N LYS A 43 -5.79 8.43 3.63
CA LYS A 43 -5.40 8.03 2.27
C LYS A 43 -4.35 6.93 2.33
N PRO A 44 -4.60 5.76 1.71
CA PRO A 44 -3.64 4.68 1.70
C PRO A 44 -2.57 4.89 0.63
N LEU A 45 -1.30 4.70 0.98
CA LEU A 45 -0.23 4.46 0.03
C LEU A 45 -0.19 2.94 -0.24
N GLN A 46 -0.99 2.48 -1.19
CA GLN A 46 -1.02 1.08 -1.54
C GLN A 46 0.28 0.67 -2.23
N THR A 47 0.96 -0.30 -1.67
CA THR A 47 2.22 -0.83 -2.21
C THR A 47 2.11 -2.31 -2.53
N PHE A 48 2.93 -2.77 -3.50
CA PHE A 48 2.83 -4.09 -4.08
C PHE A 48 4.20 -4.71 -4.29
N ALA A 49 4.32 -5.99 -3.93
CA ALA A 49 5.50 -6.78 -4.22
C ALA A 49 5.41 -7.35 -5.65
N VAL A 50 6.49 -7.22 -6.39
CA VAL A 50 6.64 -7.79 -7.72
C VAL A 50 7.20 -9.21 -7.58
N LYS A 51 6.53 -10.19 -8.22
CA LYS A 51 6.97 -11.59 -8.28
C LYS A 51 7.85 -11.85 -9.50
N GLU A 52 7.52 -11.22 -10.64
CA GLU A 52 8.19 -11.45 -11.91
C GLU A 52 7.90 -10.31 -12.89
N VAL A 53 8.83 -10.02 -13.77
CA VAL A 53 8.67 -9.05 -14.86
C VAL A 53 9.11 -9.69 -16.17
N SER A 54 8.26 -9.62 -17.20
CA SER A 54 8.57 -10.10 -18.53
C SER A 54 7.99 -9.16 -19.60
N GLY A 55 8.86 -8.40 -20.25
CA GLY A 55 8.44 -7.39 -21.24
C GLY A 55 7.53 -6.34 -20.64
N THR A 56 6.28 -6.28 -21.12
CA THR A 56 5.22 -5.39 -20.59
C THR A 56 4.29 -6.09 -19.60
N THR A 57 4.69 -7.25 -19.11
CA THR A 57 3.90 -8.02 -18.13
C THR A 57 4.57 -8.00 -16.78
N ILE A 58 3.81 -7.66 -15.72
CA ILE A 58 4.26 -7.66 -14.33
C ILE A 58 3.35 -8.59 -13.53
N LYS A 59 3.92 -9.54 -12.80
CA LYS A 59 3.19 -10.34 -11.82
C LYS A 59 3.31 -9.71 -10.44
N VAL A 60 2.18 -9.39 -9.83
CA VAL A 60 2.08 -8.72 -8.53
C VAL A 60 1.46 -9.66 -7.50
N ILE A 61 2.13 -9.83 -6.36
CA ILE A 61 1.71 -10.75 -5.30
C ILE A 61 0.42 -10.25 -4.64
N LYS A 62 -0.56 -11.17 -4.49
CA LYS A 62 -1.85 -10.91 -3.81
C LYS A 62 -1.85 -11.21 -2.32
N THR A 63 -0.76 -11.71 -1.77
CA THR A 63 -0.68 -12.09 -0.35
C THR A 63 0.19 -11.13 0.43
N VAL A 64 -0.25 -10.76 1.63
CA VAL A 64 0.51 -9.97 2.58
C VAL A 64 0.48 -10.70 3.93
N GLY A 65 1.64 -11.03 4.48
CA GLY A 65 1.73 -11.75 5.75
C GLY A 65 1.07 -13.13 5.75
N GLY A 66 0.91 -13.75 4.59
CA GLY A 66 0.22 -15.04 4.43
C GLY A 66 -1.31 -14.93 4.27
N VAL A 67 -1.85 -13.72 4.24
CA VAL A 67 -3.28 -13.46 4.04
C VAL A 67 -3.50 -12.98 2.61
N SER A 68 -4.49 -13.55 1.91
CA SER A 68 -4.88 -13.07 0.59
C SER A 68 -5.53 -11.69 0.70
N THR A 69 -5.02 -10.75 -0.10
CA THR A 69 -5.60 -9.39 -0.18
C THR A 69 -6.58 -9.24 -1.35
N GLY A 70 -6.74 -10.27 -2.15
CA GLY A 70 -7.48 -10.19 -3.41
C GLY A 70 -6.81 -9.27 -4.42
N THR A 71 -7.49 -9.02 -5.53
CA THR A 71 -7.03 -8.09 -6.57
C THR A 71 -7.29 -6.65 -6.15
N ARG A 72 -6.22 -5.89 -5.96
CA ARG A 72 -6.28 -4.47 -5.54
C ARG A 72 -6.07 -3.49 -6.68
N ILE A 73 -5.58 -3.97 -7.82
CA ILE A 73 -5.24 -3.15 -9.00
C ILE A 73 -6.28 -3.41 -10.09
N LYS A 74 -6.68 -2.38 -10.80
CA LYS A 74 -7.63 -2.47 -11.93
C LYS A 74 -7.03 -1.86 -13.21
N ALA A 75 -7.59 -2.21 -14.36
CA ALA A 75 -7.24 -1.57 -15.61
C ALA A 75 -7.54 -0.06 -15.55
N GLY A 76 -6.60 0.74 -16.02
CA GLY A 76 -6.64 2.20 -15.93
C GLY A 76 -5.84 2.79 -14.76
N ASP A 77 -5.50 1.99 -13.76
CA ASP A 77 -4.67 2.44 -12.65
C ASP A 77 -3.24 2.79 -13.13
N THR A 78 -2.62 3.70 -12.39
CA THR A 78 -1.23 4.08 -12.59
C THR A 78 -0.41 3.61 -11.40
N LEU A 79 0.70 2.95 -11.69
CA LEU A 79 1.69 2.53 -10.71
C LEU A 79 2.98 3.32 -10.93
N VAL A 80 3.81 3.38 -9.90
CA VAL A 80 5.18 3.87 -9.97
C VAL A 80 6.10 2.95 -9.18
N ILE A 81 7.36 2.93 -9.53
CA ILE A 81 8.40 2.37 -8.66
C ILE A 81 8.50 3.29 -7.44
N LEU A 82 8.42 2.70 -6.26
CA LEU A 82 8.51 3.44 -5.00
C LEU A 82 9.92 4.03 -4.84
N GLY A 83 10.05 5.31 -5.15
CA GLY A 83 11.33 6.02 -5.19
C GLY A 83 11.87 6.42 -3.81
N ALA A 84 13.05 7.05 -3.81
CA ALA A 84 13.69 7.56 -2.59
C ALA A 84 13.04 8.84 -2.05
N ASN A 85 12.22 9.52 -2.84
CA ASN A 85 11.46 10.70 -2.43
C ASN A 85 10.00 10.55 -2.87
N LEU A 86 9.11 10.39 -1.90
CA LEU A 86 7.68 10.17 -2.14
C LEU A 86 6.92 11.42 -2.59
N ALA A 87 7.51 12.60 -2.43
CA ALA A 87 6.92 13.85 -2.88
C ALA A 87 7.15 14.14 -4.38
N VAL A 88 8.05 13.38 -5.01
CA VAL A 88 8.42 13.54 -6.42
C VAL A 88 7.74 12.49 -7.27
N ALA A 89 7.19 12.92 -8.41
CA ALA A 89 6.62 12.00 -9.39
C ALA A 89 7.68 11.05 -9.96
N GLY A 90 7.35 9.76 -10.01
CA GLY A 90 8.12 8.75 -10.73
C GLY A 90 7.64 8.61 -12.17
N THR A 91 8.24 7.67 -12.91
CA THR A 91 7.77 7.32 -14.26
C THR A 91 6.45 6.56 -14.16
N PRO A 92 5.35 7.08 -14.75
CA PRO A 92 4.05 6.41 -14.68
C PRO A 92 4.05 5.09 -15.43
N ILE A 93 3.59 4.04 -14.77
CA ILE A 93 3.38 2.69 -15.32
C ILE A 93 1.87 2.50 -15.39
N LYS A 94 1.30 2.66 -16.57
CA LYS A 94 -0.15 2.56 -16.77
C LYS A 94 -0.57 1.11 -16.97
N VAL A 95 -1.48 0.63 -16.13
CA VAL A 95 -2.08 -0.70 -16.24
C VAL A 95 -3.13 -0.70 -17.35
N THR A 96 -2.96 -1.53 -18.36
CA THR A 96 -3.90 -1.64 -19.48
C THR A 96 -4.85 -2.81 -19.32
N ALA A 97 -4.41 -3.90 -18.68
CA ALA A 97 -5.24 -5.06 -18.36
C ALA A 97 -4.76 -5.76 -17.09
N VAL A 98 -5.67 -6.45 -16.42
CA VAL A 98 -5.39 -7.27 -15.23
C VAL A 98 -6.00 -8.65 -15.45
N ASN A 99 -5.20 -9.69 -15.27
CA ASN A 99 -5.64 -11.08 -15.22
C ASN A 99 -5.56 -11.55 -13.76
N GLU A 100 -6.73 -11.85 -13.19
CA GLU A 100 -6.96 -12.19 -11.77
C GLU A 100 -7.06 -13.70 -11.52
N THR A 101 -6.90 -14.55 -12.55
CA THR A 101 -7.19 -15.99 -12.47
C THR A 101 -6.29 -16.79 -11.55
N ASN A 102 -5.07 -16.27 -11.26
CA ASN A 102 -4.16 -16.92 -10.34
C ASN A 102 -4.45 -16.48 -8.89
N GLU A 103 -4.43 -17.42 -7.94
CA GLU A 103 -4.73 -17.15 -6.53
C GLU A 103 -3.59 -16.40 -5.80
N GLU A 104 -2.35 -16.60 -6.22
CA GLU A 104 -1.16 -16.03 -5.55
C GLU A 104 -0.78 -14.64 -6.07
N TYR A 105 -1.07 -14.35 -7.35
CA TYR A 105 -0.65 -13.12 -8.01
C TYR A 105 -1.62 -12.67 -9.08
N ASP A 106 -1.66 -11.36 -9.32
CA ASP A 106 -2.28 -10.78 -10.50
C ASP A 106 -1.24 -10.61 -11.61
N THR A 107 -1.65 -10.86 -12.86
CA THR A 107 -0.82 -10.57 -14.02
C THR A 107 -1.29 -9.26 -14.65
N LEU A 108 -0.46 -8.24 -14.56
CA LEU A 108 -0.72 -6.92 -15.12
C LEU A 108 -0.11 -6.81 -16.51
N THR A 109 -0.86 -6.31 -17.48
CA THR A 109 -0.30 -5.77 -18.73
C THR A 109 -0.17 -4.27 -18.59
N VAL A 110 1.03 -3.74 -18.87
CA VAL A 110 1.36 -2.32 -18.67
C VAL A 110 1.90 -1.69 -19.95
N ASN A 111 1.85 -0.37 -20.05
CA ASN A 111 2.43 0.38 -21.18
C ASN A 111 3.95 0.22 -21.28
N ALA A 112 4.65 0.19 -20.15
CA ALA A 112 6.09 -0.04 -20.05
C ALA A 112 6.44 -0.51 -18.63
N ALA A 113 7.40 -1.42 -18.50
CA ALA A 113 7.89 -1.92 -17.21
C ALA A 113 9.36 -1.54 -16.96
N THR A 114 9.82 -0.43 -17.55
CA THR A 114 11.22 0.01 -17.44
C THR A 114 11.61 0.27 -15.99
N GLY A 115 12.67 -0.39 -15.54
CA GLY A 115 13.21 -0.26 -14.17
C GLY A 115 12.45 -1.06 -13.11
N VAL A 116 11.35 -1.73 -13.46
CA VAL A 116 10.64 -2.61 -12.51
C VAL A 116 11.46 -3.87 -12.28
N SER A 117 11.58 -4.28 -11.04
CA SER A 117 12.27 -5.50 -10.62
C SER A 117 11.57 -6.15 -9.43
N GLU A 118 11.90 -7.40 -9.16
CA GLU A 118 11.35 -8.15 -8.02
C GLU A 118 11.76 -7.59 -6.65
N THR A 119 12.84 -6.78 -6.62
CA THR A 119 13.37 -6.20 -5.38
C THR A 119 12.79 -4.82 -5.08
N THR A 120 12.08 -4.20 -6.03
CA THR A 120 11.60 -2.83 -5.89
C THR A 120 10.07 -2.83 -5.77
N PRO A 121 9.50 -2.33 -4.66
CA PRO A 121 8.06 -2.26 -4.53
C PRO A 121 7.46 -1.25 -5.51
N LEU A 122 6.29 -1.57 -6.04
CA LEU A 122 5.44 -0.64 -6.77
C LEU A 122 4.49 0.05 -5.79
N ALA A 123 4.06 1.26 -6.14
CA ALA A 123 3.02 1.98 -5.41
C ALA A 123 1.94 2.49 -6.36
N MET A 124 0.72 2.60 -5.85
CA MET A 124 -0.35 3.34 -6.55
C MET A 124 0.02 4.81 -6.64
N ALA A 125 -0.28 5.39 -7.80
CA ALA A 125 0.05 6.77 -8.09
C ALA A 125 -1.05 7.47 -8.90
N ALA A 126 -1.06 8.79 -8.83
CA ALA A 126 -1.85 9.61 -9.73
C ALA A 126 -1.33 9.50 -11.19
N PRO A 127 -2.12 9.90 -12.18
CA PRO A 127 -1.75 9.77 -13.60
C PRO A 127 -0.43 10.46 -13.99
N ASP A 128 0.01 11.45 -13.21
CA ASP A 128 1.30 12.15 -13.37
C ASP A 128 2.49 11.38 -12.77
N GLY A 129 2.24 10.22 -12.15
CA GLY A 129 3.26 9.39 -11.50
C GLY A 129 3.60 9.80 -10.07
N LYS A 130 2.86 10.70 -9.46
CA LYS A 130 3.06 11.06 -8.06
C LYS A 130 2.36 10.02 -7.16
N PRO A 131 3.03 9.41 -6.18
CA PRO A 131 2.39 8.56 -5.18
C PRO A 131 1.19 9.27 -4.52
N TYR A 132 0.12 8.55 -4.23
CA TYR A 132 -1.12 9.16 -3.72
C TYR A 132 -0.94 9.96 -2.44
N CYS A 133 0.02 9.58 -1.59
CA CYS A 133 0.33 10.34 -0.39
C CYS A 133 1.78 10.11 0.07
N VAL A 134 2.26 11.01 0.93
CA VAL A 134 3.43 10.81 1.78
C VAL A 134 2.89 10.36 3.15
N PRO A 135 3.16 9.13 3.59
CA PRO A 135 2.52 8.57 4.77
C PRO A 135 3.03 9.22 6.07
N ASN A 136 2.13 9.35 7.02
CA ASN A 136 2.40 9.81 8.38
C ASN A 136 1.89 8.84 9.47
N ALA A 137 1.36 7.67 9.07
CA ALA A 137 0.92 6.62 9.97
C ALA A 137 0.88 5.26 9.25
N LEU A 138 0.58 4.19 9.99
CA LEU A 138 0.29 2.85 9.44
C LEU A 138 -1.16 2.48 9.73
N LEU A 139 -1.82 1.81 8.79
CA LEU A 139 -3.13 1.22 9.03
C LEU A 139 -3.03 0.15 10.13
N ALA A 140 -3.83 0.28 11.17
CA ALA A 140 -3.73 -0.57 12.36
C ALA A 140 -4.23 -1.99 12.14
N TYR A 141 -5.32 -2.14 11.38
CA TYR A 141 -6.03 -3.40 11.15
C TYR A 141 -6.31 -3.61 9.67
N ASP A 142 -6.54 -4.87 9.30
CA ASP A 142 -7.01 -5.22 7.96
C ASP A 142 -8.39 -4.58 7.72
N LYS A 143 -8.57 -4.00 6.55
CA LYS A 143 -9.85 -3.45 6.11
C LYS A 143 -10.38 -4.26 4.94
N CYS A 144 -11.40 -5.07 5.20
CA CYS A 144 -12.15 -5.76 4.15
C CYS A 144 -13.06 -4.74 3.45
N LEU A 145 -12.98 -4.70 2.13
CA LEU A 145 -13.78 -3.82 1.30
C LEU A 145 -14.90 -4.64 0.68
N ASP A 146 -16.12 -4.43 1.12
CA ASP A 146 -17.28 -5.04 0.49
C ASP A 146 -17.91 -4.09 -0.55
N GLU A 147 -18.83 -4.63 -1.36
CA GLU A 147 -19.49 -3.86 -2.43
C GLU A 147 -20.42 -2.76 -1.89
N ASN A 148 -20.78 -2.83 -0.61
CA ASN A 148 -21.68 -1.91 0.06
C ASN A 148 -20.94 -1.00 1.07
N ALA A 149 -19.62 -0.99 1.08
CA ALA A 149 -18.82 -0.18 2.00
C ALA A 149 -18.89 1.32 1.64
N TYR A 150 -20.07 1.91 1.77
CA TYR A 150 -20.24 3.37 1.66
C TYR A 150 -19.51 4.14 2.76
N GLU A 151 -19.13 3.44 3.85
CA GLU A 151 -18.39 4.00 4.97
C GLU A 151 -17.18 3.13 5.29
N ALA A 152 -16.09 3.34 4.55
CA ALA A 152 -14.83 2.72 4.88
C ALA A 152 -14.11 3.56 5.95
N TYR A 153 -14.13 3.08 7.19
CA TYR A 153 -13.36 3.67 8.28
C TYR A 153 -12.03 2.94 8.44
N GLY A 154 -10.98 3.70 8.73
CA GLY A 154 -9.67 3.17 9.05
C GLY A 154 -9.20 3.67 10.41
N GLU A 155 -8.43 2.84 11.10
CA GLU A 155 -7.72 3.21 12.31
C GLU A 155 -6.22 3.29 12.01
N ALA A 156 -5.62 4.41 12.38
CA ALA A 156 -4.21 4.69 12.13
C ALA A 156 -3.38 4.48 13.39
N ALA A 157 -2.29 3.74 13.28
CA ALA A 157 -1.29 3.55 14.31
C ALA A 157 -0.09 4.47 14.06
N PHE A 158 0.42 5.11 15.09
CA PHE A 158 1.61 5.97 15.03
C PHE A 158 2.78 5.49 15.89
N PHE A 159 2.53 4.57 16.82
CA PHE A 159 3.55 4.06 17.73
C PHE A 159 3.33 2.59 18.06
N CYS A 160 4.40 1.83 18.21
CA CYS A 160 4.37 0.48 18.76
C CYS A 160 5.66 0.20 19.53
N THR A 161 5.53 -0.21 20.79
CA THR A 161 6.68 -0.54 21.65
C THR A 161 7.40 -1.81 21.23
N ARG A 162 6.74 -2.70 20.50
CA ARG A 162 7.30 -3.94 19.96
C ARG A 162 7.54 -3.84 18.46
N PRO A 163 8.41 -4.71 17.90
CA PRO A 163 8.69 -4.67 16.48
C PRO A 163 7.46 -4.82 15.60
N VAL A 164 7.49 -4.11 14.48
CA VAL A 164 6.56 -4.28 13.35
C VAL A 164 7.26 -5.23 12.38
N TYR A 165 6.64 -6.35 12.06
CA TYR A 165 7.21 -7.34 11.14
C TYR A 165 6.99 -6.93 9.68
N GLU A 166 8.06 -6.49 9.00
CA GLU A 166 7.99 -6.04 7.60
C GLU A 166 7.44 -7.12 6.66
N ARG A 167 7.76 -8.40 6.88
CA ARG A 167 7.26 -9.51 6.09
C ARG A 167 5.74 -9.73 6.17
N ARG A 168 5.07 -9.11 7.14
CA ARG A 168 3.63 -9.23 7.39
C ARG A 168 2.86 -7.97 7.02
N MET A 169 3.49 -7.05 6.33
CA MET A 169 2.88 -5.81 5.86
C MET A 169 3.15 -5.62 4.37
N PRO A 170 2.44 -4.72 3.69
CA PRO A 170 2.79 -4.34 2.31
C PRO A 170 4.25 -3.91 2.21
N PRO A 171 4.92 -4.16 1.09
CA PRO A 171 6.34 -3.85 0.95
C PRO A 171 6.55 -2.34 1.02
N ILE A 172 7.54 -1.93 1.79
CA ILE A 172 7.95 -0.54 1.95
C ILE A 172 9.46 -0.40 1.70
N ASN A 173 9.89 0.80 1.37
CA ASN A 173 11.30 1.15 1.24
C ASN A 173 11.73 2.12 2.37
N ASP A 174 13.00 2.51 2.37
CA ASP A 174 13.55 3.42 3.37
C ASP A 174 12.93 4.83 3.30
N ALA A 175 12.43 5.25 2.12
CA ALA A 175 11.74 6.53 1.99
C ALA A 175 10.41 6.55 2.77
N VAL A 176 9.66 5.45 2.76
CA VAL A 176 8.44 5.30 3.57
C VAL A 176 8.78 5.31 5.06
N LYS A 177 9.81 4.54 5.48
CA LYS A 177 10.26 4.51 6.88
C LYS A 177 10.70 5.89 7.36
N LYS A 178 11.43 6.61 6.49
CA LYS A 178 11.85 7.98 6.77
C LYS A 178 10.65 8.93 6.90
N ALA A 179 9.69 8.86 5.98
CA ALA A 179 8.49 9.70 6.05
C ALA A 179 7.71 9.50 7.35
N LEU A 180 7.55 8.25 7.79
CA LEU A 180 6.92 7.92 9.07
C LEU A 180 7.71 8.50 10.25
N ALA A 181 9.04 8.37 10.25
CA ALA A 181 9.89 8.93 11.30
C ALA A 181 9.85 10.47 11.33
N ASP A 182 9.90 11.12 10.17
CA ASP A 182 9.81 12.58 10.03
C ASP A 182 8.44 13.11 10.53
N ALA A 183 7.38 12.30 10.40
CA ALA A 183 6.04 12.59 10.93
C ALA A 183 5.90 12.32 12.45
N GLY A 184 6.97 11.89 13.12
CA GLY A 184 6.95 11.59 14.55
C GLY A 184 6.44 10.18 14.90
N CYS A 185 6.30 9.29 13.93
CA CYS A 185 5.92 7.91 14.19
C CYS A 185 7.12 7.09 14.67
N PHE A 186 6.91 6.31 15.71
CA PHE A 186 7.96 5.48 16.32
C PHE A 186 7.68 3.99 16.08
N PHE A 187 8.16 3.48 14.94
CA PHE A 187 8.10 2.06 14.62
C PHE A 187 9.51 1.47 14.53
N ARG A 188 9.71 0.35 15.21
CA ARG A 188 10.88 -0.50 15.01
C ARG A 188 10.53 -1.57 13.99
N PHE A 189 10.95 -1.40 12.77
CA PHE A 189 10.79 -2.41 11.72
C PHE A 189 11.76 -3.56 11.93
N SER A 190 11.26 -4.79 11.82
CA SER A 190 12.05 -6.01 11.98
C SER A 190 11.89 -6.89 10.76
N GLN A 191 13.03 -7.30 10.22
CA GLN A 191 13.12 -8.30 9.15
C GLN A 191 13.31 -9.73 9.70
N SER A 192 12.92 -9.99 10.95
CA SER A 192 13.10 -11.31 11.54
C SER A 192 12.56 -12.41 10.63
N LYS A 193 13.42 -13.41 10.42
CA LYS A 193 13.19 -14.59 9.59
C LYS A 193 12.09 -15.48 10.15
#